data_de4190e253e09b56bbe38590060ec59e
#
_entry.id   de4190e253e09b56bbe38590060ec59e
#
_cell.length_a   1.000
_cell.length_b   1.000
_cell.length_c   1.000
_cell.angle_alpha   90.00
_cell.angle_beta   90.00
_cell.angle_gamma   90.00
#
_symmetry.space_group_name_H-M   'P 1'
#
loop_
_entity.id
_entity.type
_entity.pdbx_description
1 polymer ?
#
loop_
_entity_poly.entity_id
_entity_poly.type
_entity_poly.pdbx_seq_one_letter_code
_entity_poly.pdbx_strand_id
1 'polypeptide(L)'
;MSRLEVTEKIVATKVARKLKWADIAARVGCSKEWLTAACLGQMTLSQDQAVIIGDIFDLTDAERRWLTVPPYKGSLPTAVPRDPLIYRFYELVNVYGSTFKELIHEEFGDGIMSAIDFNMDFSREADPKGDRVKITMSGKFLPYKVY
;
A
#
# COMPACT_ATOMS: atom_id res chain seq x y z
N MET A 1 2.76 12.36 20.86
CA MET A 1 3.08 11.17 20.04
C MET A 1 1.86 10.82 19.20
N SER A 2 2.04 10.65 17.91
CA SER A 2 0.99 10.37 16.94
C SER A 2 1.39 9.18 16.04
N ARG A 3 0.45 8.65 15.26
CA ARG A 3 0.75 7.63 14.25
C ARG A 3 1.76 8.11 13.22
N LEU A 4 1.72 9.39 12.87
CA LEU A 4 2.66 9.99 11.92
C LEU A 4 4.10 9.97 12.45
N GLU A 5 4.31 10.39 13.70
CA GLU A 5 5.64 10.38 14.34
C GLU A 5 6.22 8.96 14.40
N VAL A 6 5.38 7.95 14.67
CA VAL A 6 5.81 6.53 14.64
C VAL A 6 6.19 6.10 13.22
N THR A 7 5.43 6.50 12.22
CA THR A 7 5.75 6.24 10.81
C THR A 7 7.10 6.86 10.41
N GLU A 8 7.33 8.11 10.78
CA GLU A 8 8.60 8.81 10.52
C GLU A 8 9.78 8.10 11.17
N LYS A 9 9.63 7.66 12.42
CA LYS A 9 10.65 6.87 13.13
C LYS A 9 10.95 5.55 12.40
N ILE A 10 9.93 4.83 11.96
CA ILE A 10 10.09 3.59 11.20
C ILE A 10 10.88 3.84 9.91
N VAL A 11 10.52 4.85 9.15
CA VAL A 11 11.21 5.20 7.89
C VAL A 11 12.65 5.61 8.15
N ALA A 12 12.89 6.45 9.14
CA ALA A 12 14.24 6.88 9.51
C ALA A 12 15.13 5.71 9.93
N THR A 13 14.61 4.81 10.77
CA THR A 13 15.33 3.62 11.21
C THR A 13 15.62 2.66 10.05
N LYS A 14 14.63 2.45 9.15
CA LYS A 14 14.81 1.65 7.94
C LYS A 14 15.97 2.17 7.09
N VAL A 15 16.04 3.47 6.86
CA VAL A 15 17.10 4.10 6.07
C VAL A 15 18.45 3.94 6.77
N ALA A 16 18.53 4.27 8.06
CA ALA A 16 19.75 4.18 8.84
C ALA A 16 20.35 2.77 8.88
N ARG A 17 19.49 1.74 8.99
CA ARG A 17 19.89 0.34 9.06
C ARG A 17 19.91 -0.37 7.69
N LYS A 18 19.61 0.34 6.60
CA LYS A 18 19.55 -0.20 5.22
C LYS A 18 18.62 -1.43 5.10
N LEU A 19 17.51 -1.44 5.84
CA LEU A 19 16.55 -2.54 5.82
C LEU A 19 15.73 -2.54 4.53
N LYS A 20 15.31 -3.73 4.09
CA LYS A 20 14.42 -3.91 2.93
C LYS A 20 13.03 -4.33 3.38
N TRP A 21 11.99 -3.74 2.79
CA TRP A 21 10.61 -4.08 3.12
C TRP A 21 10.29 -5.57 2.88
N ALA A 22 10.87 -6.17 1.85
CA ALA A 22 10.69 -7.60 1.56
C ALA A 22 11.17 -8.49 2.70
N ASP A 23 12.34 -8.19 3.29
CA ASP A 23 12.90 -8.95 4.39
C ASP A 23 12.08 -8.79 5.68
N ILE A 24 11.59 -7.58 5.93
CA ILE A 24 10.70 -7.30 7.06
C ILE A 24 9.38 -8.03 6.89
N ALA A 25 8.78 -8.00 5.70
CA ALA A 25 7.54 -8.68 5.40
C ALA A 25 7.64 -10.20 5.58
N ALA A 26 8.76 -10.80 5.16
CA ALA A 26 9.03 -12.21 5.38
C ALA A 26 9.07 -12.57 6.87
N ARG A 27 9.64 -11.71 7.73
CA ARG A 27 9.66 -11.91 9.19
C ARG A 27 8.27 -11.80 9.83
N VAL A 28 7.42 -10.92 9.29
CA VAL A 28 6.04 -10.72 9.78
C VAL A 28 5.08 -11.78 9.22
N GLY A 29 5.42 -12.41 8.09
CA GLY A 29 4.61 -13.44 7.45
C GLY A 29 3.46 -12.88 6.60
N CYS A 30 3.67 -11.75 5.93
CA CYS A 30 2.68 -11.12 5.04
C CYS A 30 3.32 -10.55 3.77
N SER A 31 2.51 -10.09 2.83
CA SER A 31 3.03 -9.49 1.59
C SER A 31 3.82 -8.20 1.86
N LYS A 32 4.87 -7.96 1.09
CA LYS A 32 5.67 -6.74 1.24
C LYS A 32 4.87 -5.48 0.92
N GLU A 33 3.93 -5.56 -0.01
CA GLU A 33 3.05 -4.46 -0.41
C GLU A 33 2.16 -4.03 0.77
N TRP A 34 1.46 -5.00 1.38
CA TRP A 34 0.59 -4.73 2.51
C TRP A 34 1.39 -4.24 3.73
N LEU A 35 2.52 -4.90 4.04
CA LEU A 35 3.36 -4.49 5.17
C LEU A 35 3.90 -3.08 4.99
N THR A 36 4.40 -2.76 3.80
CA THR A 36 4.90 -1.41 3.52
C THR A 36 3.81 -0.37 3.73
N ALA A 37 2.60 -0.62 3.22
CA ALA A 37 1.44 0.26 3.45
C ALA A 37 1.13 0.39 4.95
N ALA A 38 1.20 -0.69 5.71
CA ALA A 38 0.99 -0.68 7.16
C ALA A 38 2.05 0.15 7.89
N CYS A 39 3.32 -0.05 7.57
CA CYS A 39 4.44 0.71 8.15
C CYS A 39 4.39 2.19 7.76
N LEU A 40 3.90 2.52 6.57
CA LEU A 40 3.65 3.89 6.12
C LEU A 40 2.34 4.50 6.66
N GLY A 41 1.66 3.82 7.59
CA GLY A 41 0.52 4.37 8.31
C GLY A 41 -0.83 4.22 7.60
N GLN A 42 -0.94 3.33 6.60
CA GLN A 42 -2.18 3.16 5.83
C GLN A 42 -3.00 1.93 6.22
N MET A 43 -2.44 1.01 7.01
CA MET A 43 -3.12 -0.21 7.48
C MET A 43 -2.92 -0.42 8.98
N THR A 44 -3.77 -1.26 9.57
CA THR A 44 -3.72 -1.63 10.98
C THR A 44 -3.00 -2.97 11.14
N LEU A 45 -2.00 -3.04 12.00
CA LEU A 45 -1.34 -4.29 12.37
C LEU A 45 -2.11 -5.04 13.47
N SER A 46 -2.00 -6.36 13.49
CA SER A 46 -2.38 -7.15 14.67
C SER A 46 -1.41 -6.89 15.82
N GLN A 47 -1.76 -7.33 17.04
CA GLN A 47 -0.87 -7.22 18.20
C GLN A 47 0.45 -7.93 17.96
N ASP A 48 0.41 -9.16 17.45
CA ASP A 48 1.61 -9.96 17.17
C ASP A 48 2.50 -9.31 16.12
N GLN A 49 1.91 -8.78 15.05
CA GLN A 49 2.64 -8.04 14.03
C GLN A 49 3.26 -6.75 14.59
N ALA A 50 2.54 -6.04 15.45
CA ALA A 50 3.04 -4.82 16.09
C ALA A 50 4.22 -5.10 17.03
N VAL A 51 4.25 -6.25 17.70
CA VAL A 51 5.40 -6.70 18.50
C VAL A 51 6.62 -6.91 17.59
N ILE A 52 6.48 -7.68 16.50
CA ILE A 52 7.58 -7.95 15.57
C ILE A 52 8.13 -6.64 14.95
N ILE A 53 7.24 -5.76 14.49
CA ILE A 53 7.64 -4.47 13.94
C ILE A 53 8.29 -3.59 15.02
N GLY A 54 7.74 -3.62 16.24
CA GLY A 54 8.30 -2.90 17.37
C GLY A 54 9.74 -3.31 17.69
N ASP A 55 10.04 -4.60 17.63
CA ASP A 55 11.38 -5.13 17.86
C ASP A 55 12.35 -4.77 16.72
N ILE A 56 11.89 -4.80 15.48
CA ILE A 56 12.73 -4.43 14.31
C ILE A 56 13.14 -2.96 14.36
N PHE A 57 12.23 -2.08 14.80
CA PHE A 57 12.39 -0.63 14.72
C PHE A 57 12.64 0.04 16.08
N ASP A 58 12.88 -0.73 17.14
CA ASP A 58 13.09 -0.26 18.52
C ASP A 58 11.97 0.68 18.98
N LEU A 59 10.73 0.28 18.75
CA LEU A 59 9.57 1.05 19.19
C LEU A 59 9.25 0.74 20.66
N THR A 60 8.96 1.79 21.43
CA THR A 60 8.41 1.68 22.77
C THR A 60 7.00 1.09 22.75
N ASP A 61 6.52 0.61 23.89
CA ASP A 61 5.16 0.07 24.01
C ASP A 61 4.08 1.12 23.65
N ALA A 62 4.33 2.39 23.93
CA ALA A 62 3.44 3.48 23.55
C ALA A 62 3.39 3.67 22.02
N GLU A 63 4.53 3.53 21.35
CA GLU A 63 4.61 3.59 19.89
C GLU A 63 3.98 2.36 19.21
N ARG A 64 4.21 1.15 19.77
CA ARG A 64 3.60 -0.09 19.26
C ARG A 64 2.07 -0.02 19.28
N ARG A 65 1.46 0.56 20.31
CA ARG A 65 0.00 0.73 20.39
C ARG A 65 -0.56 1.51 19.19
N TRP A 66 0.15 2.49 18.67
CA TRP A 66 -0.27 3.22 17.48
C TRP A 66 -0.35 2.36 16.22
N LEU A 67 0.39 1.26 16.16
CA LEU A 67 0.36 0.35 15.01
C LEU A 67 -0.95 -0.46 14.92
N THR A 68 -1.62 -0.65 16.05
CA THR A 68 -2.86 -1.44 16.16
C THR A 68 -4.14 -0.60 16.12
N VAL A 69 -4.00 0.73 16.08
CA VAL A 69 -5.13 1.64 15.93
C VAL A 69 -5.42 1.84 14.44
N PRO A 70 -6.68 1.76 13.98
CA PRO A 70 -7.04 2.08 12.60
C PRO A 70 -6.60 3.50 12.24
N PRO A 71 -5.75 3.65 11.20
CA PRO A 71 -5.24 4.96 10.83
C PRO A 71 -6.23 5.76 9.99
N TYR A 72 -6.03 7.05 9.93
CA TYR A 72 -6.61 7.86 8.87
C TYR A 72 -5.93 7.50 7.55
N LYS A 73 -6.71 7.07 6.55
CA LYS A 73 -6.20 6.61 5.26
C LYS A 73 -6.12 7.76 4.25
N GLY A 74 -5.10 7.68 3.38
CA GLY A 74 -4.81 8.72 2.41
C GLY A 74 -3.80 9.73 2.96
N SER A 75 -2.54 9.57 2.56
CA SER A 75 -1.41 10.36 3.08
C SER A 75 -0.90 11.44 2.14
N LEU A 76 -1.50 11.57 0.95
CA LEU A 76 -1.07 12.58 0.00
C LEU A 76 -1.53 13.97 0.45
N PRO A 77 -0.64 14.96 0.49
CA PRO A 77 -0.96 16.30 1.00
C PRO A 77 -1.83 17.13 0.03
N THR A 78 -1.95 16.68 -1.23
CA THR A 78 -2.72 17.34 -2.28
C THR A 78 -3.51 16.34 -3.09
N ALA A 79 -4.66 16.77 -3.64
CA ALA A 79 -5.49 15.93 -4.52
C ALA A 79 -4.74 15.51 -5.80
N VAL A 80 -3.90 16.40 -6.35
CA VAL A 80 -3.01 16.10 -7.47
C VAL A 80 -1.60 15.89 -6.91
N PRO A 81 -1.00 14.70 -7.05
CA PRO A 81 0.34 14.44 -6.53
C PRO A 81 1.39 15.24 -7.30
N ARG A 82 2.40 15.72 -6.57
CA ARG A 82 3.53 16.48 -7.14
C ARG A 82 4.78 15.63 -7.36
N ASP A 83 4.94 14.54 -6.59
CA ASP A 83 6.05 13.62 -6.80
C ASP A 83 5.97 13.01 -8.20
N PRO A 84 7.05 13.03 -9.01
CA PRO A 84 7.01 12.57 -10.39
C PRO A 84 6.62 11.10 -10.55
N LEU A 85 6.98 10.23 -9.61
CA LEU A 85 6.62 8.82 -9.66
C LEU A 85 5.14 8.61 -9.31
N ILE A 86 4.65 9.23 -8.24
CA ILE A 86 3.23 9.14 -7.85
C ILE A 86 2.35 9.79 -8.91
N TYR A 87 2.82 10.89 -9.51
CA TYR A 87 2.11 11.57 -10.60
C TYR A 87 1.94 10.68 -11.84
N ARG A 88 2.88 9.76 -12.14
CA ARG A 88 2.70 8.79 -13.26
C ARG A 88 1.46 7.92 -13.07
N PHE A 89 1.16 7.48 -11.83
CA PHE A 89 -0.06 6.72 -11.56
C PHE A 89 -1.33 7.57 -11.65
N TYR A 90 -1.27 8.82 -11.19
CA TYR A 90 -2.36 9.77 -11.38
C TYR A 90 -2.63 10.03 -12.88
N GLU A 91 -1.59 10.27 -13.66
CA GLU A 91 -1.67 10.45 -15.12
C GLU A 91 -2.22 9.20 -15.83
N LEU A 92 -1.77 8.00 -15.41
CA LEU A 92 -2.30 6.72 -15.91
C LEU A 92 -3.83 6.65 -15.73
N VAL A 93 -4.33 6.98 -14.54
CA VAL A 93 -5.77 6.97 -14.25
C VAL A 93 -6.49 8.07 -15.05
N ASN A 94 -5.89 9.24 -15.20
CA ASN A 94 -6.47 10.32 -16.02
C ASN A 94 -6.63 9.91 -17.49
N VAL A 95 -5.65 9.19 -18.04
CA VAL A 95 -5.67 8.77 -19.44
C VAL A 95 -6.53 7.52 -19.65
N TYR A 96 -6.38 6.52 -18.78
CA TYR A 96 -6.99 5.20 -18.95
C TYR A 96 -8.18 4.91 -18.03
N GLY A 97 -8.54 5.82 -17.13
CA GLY A 97 -9.63 5.59 -16.18
C GLY A 97 -10.97 5.32 -16.86
N SER A 98 -11.32 6.07 -17.89
CA SER A 98 -12.52 5.83 -18.69
C SER A 98 -12.45 4.52 -19.47
N THR A 99 -11.26 4.14 -19.96
CA THR A 99 -11.03 2.86 -20.62
C THR A 99 -11.23 1.68 -19.65
N PHE A 100 -10.68 1.77 -18.44
CA PHE A 100 -10.91 0.76 -17.41
C PHE A 100 -12.41 0.61 -17.10
N LYS A 101 -13.10 1.74 -16.95
CA LYS A 101 -14.54 1.75 -16.67
C LYS A 101 -15.32 1.05 -17.78
N GLU A 102 -15.10 1.40 -19.04
CA GLU A 102 -15.78 0.80 -20.19
C GLU A 102 -15.55 -0.70 -20.27
N LEU A 103 -14.29 -1.15 -20.17
CA LEU A 103 -13.96 -2.56 -20.28
C LEU A 103 -14.49 -3.39 -19.10
N ILE A 104 -14.43 -2.84 -17.89
CA ILE A 104 -14.99 -3.51 -16.70
C ILE A 104 -16.52 -3.63 -16.83
N HIS A 105 -17.22 -2.57 -17.25
CA HIS A 105 -18.66 -2.63 -17.41
C HIS A 105 -19.10 -3.52 -18.57
N GLU A 106 -18.32 -3.61 -19.64
CA GLU A 106 -18.57 -4.53 -20.73
C GLU A 106 -18.48 -5.99 -20.29
N GLU A 107 -17.47 -6.34 -19.48
CA GLU A 107 -17.22 -7.71 -19.04
C GLU A 107 -18.10 -8.13 -17.84
N PHE A 108 -18.29 -7.23 -16.87
CA PHE A 108 -18.90 -7.55 -15.57
C PHE A 108 -20.28 -6.91 -15.36
N GLY A 109 -20.66 -5.89 -16.11
CA GLY A 109 -21.84 -5.08 -15.87
C GLY A 109 -21.57 -3.90 -14.95
N ASP A 110 -22.64 -3.26 -14.45
CA ASP A 110 -22.57 -2.07 -13.63
C ASP A 110 -22.12 -2.37 -12.19
N GLY A 111 -20.99 -1.80 -11.81
CA GLY A 111 -20.39 -2.03 -10.50
C GLY A 111 -19.00 -1.43 -10.41
N ILE A 112 -18.25 -1.89 -9.40
CA ILE A 112 -16.88 -1.43 -9.12
C ILE A 112 -15.94 -2.59 -8.85
N MET A 113 -14.63 -2.36 -9.01
CA MET A 113 -13.59 -3.23 -8.47
C MET A 113 -13.31 -2.82 -7.03
N SER A 114 -13.41 -3.78 -6.08
CA SER A 114 -13.06 -3.52 -4.68
C SER A 114 -11.58 -3.20 -4.52
N ALA A 115 -11.28 -2.22 -3.69
CA ALA A 115 -9.93 -1.96 -3.17
C ALA A 115 -9.75 -2.44 -1.71
N ILE A 116 -10.74 -3.18 -1.17
CA ILE A 116 -10.74 -3.79 0.17
C ILE A 116 -10.51 -5.29 0.04
N ASP A 117 -11.35 -5.98 -0.73
CA ASP A 117 -11.12 -7.36 -1.17
C ASP A 117 -10.23 -7.29 -2.41
N PHE A 118 -8.92 -7.20 -2.17
CA PHE A 118 -7.95 -6.72 -3.14
C PHE A 118 -6.57 -7.31 -2.88
N ASN A 119 -5.86 -7.66 -3.95
CA ASN A 119 -4.46 -8.08 -3.92
C ASN A 119 -3.64 -7.25 -4.90
N MET A 120 -2.40 -6.99 -4.53
CA MET A 120 -1.44 -6.32 -5.39
C MET A 120 -0.09 -6.99 -5.27
N ASP A 121 0.57 -7.21 -6.40
CA ASP A 121 1.95 -7.69 -6.51
C ASP A 121 2.79 -6.67 -7.26
N PHE A 122 3.98 -6.41 -6.73
CA PHE A 122 4.97 -5.52 -7.30
C PHE A 122 6.25 -6.30 -7.57
N SER A 123 6.71 -6.30 -8.82
CA SER A 123 7.90 -7.03 -9.23
C SER A 123 8.71 -6.29 -10.29
N ARG A 124 9.96 -6.72 -10.44
CA ARG A 124 10.83 -6.34 -11.56
C ARG A 124 10.63 -7.34 -12.68
N GLU A 125 10.37 -6.86 -13.87
CA GLU A 125 10.36 -7.66 -15.09
C GLU A 125 11.62 -7.34 -15.91
N ALA A 126 12.46 -8.35 -16.14
CA ALA A 126 13.69 -8.17 -16.91
C ALA A 126 13.36 -7.88 -18.39
N ASP A 127 14.02 -6.89 -18.95
CA ASP A 127 13.92 -6.53 -20.36
C ASP A 127 15.30 -6.12 -20.88
N PRO A 128 15.76 -6.63 -22.05
CA PRO A 128 17.07 -6.29 -22.61
C PRO A 128 17.30 -4.81 -22.87
N LYS A 129 16.20 -4.04 -23.03
CA LYS A 129 16.25 -2.58 -23.27
C LYS A 129 16.12 -1.75 -21.99
N GLY A 130 16.07 -2.39 -20.82
CA GLY A 130 15.90 -1.78 -19.52
C GLY A 130 14.75 -2.40 -18.76
N ASP A 131 15.01 -2.82 -17.52
CA ASP A 131 14.03 -3.52 -16.68
C ASP A 131 12.74 -2.71 -16.51
N ARG A 132 11.63 -3.42 -16.41
CA ARG A 132 10.29 -2.85 -16.27
C ARG A 132 9.76 -3.00 -14.85
N VAL A 133 9.03 -2.01 -14.41
CA VAL A 133 8.16 -2.11 -13.22
C VAL A 133 6.91 -2.87 -13.62
N LYS A 134 6.64 -3.99 -12.96
CA LYS A 134 5.41 -4.77 -13.15
C LYS A 134 4.55 -4.70 -11.90
N ILE A 135 3.30 -4.29 -12.08
CA ILE A 135 2.29 -4.25 -11.01
C ILE A 135 1.08 -5.04 -11.49
N THR A 136 0.68 -6.03 -10.69
CA THR A 136 -0.52 -6.81 -10.93
C THR A 136 -1.53 -6.51 -9.81
N MET A 137 -2.75 -6.21 -10.17
CA MET A 137 -3.84 -5.92 -9.24
C MET A 137 -5.03 -6.84 -9.50
N SER A 138 -5.68 -7.29 -8.44
CA SER A 138 -6.89 -8.09 -8.50
C SER A 138 -7.84 -7.65 -7.38
N GLY A 139 -9.04 -7.25 -7.74
CA GLY A 139 -10.07 -6.83 -6.80
C GLY A 139 -11.39 -7.48 -7.14
N LYS A 140 -12.15 -7.85 -6.10
CA LYS A 140 -13.47 -8.44 -6.27
C LYS A 140 -14.41 -7.46 -6.96
N PHE A 141 -15.14 -7.92 -7.98
CA PHE A 141 -16.21 -7.13 -8.59
C PHE A 141 -17.41 -7.02 -7.65
N LEU A 142 -17.89 -5.81 -7.43
CA LEU A 142 -19.05 -5.49 -6.60
C LEU A 142 -20.11 -4.83 -7.49
N PRO A 143 -21.18 -5.56 -7.87
CA PRO A 143 -22.28 -5.00 -8.67
C PRO A 143 -23.11 -4.02 -7.85
N TYR A 144 -23.62 -2.97 -8.49
CA TYR A 144 -24.66 -2.14 -7.89
C TYR A 144 -25.97 -2.91 -7.77
N LYS A 145 -26.66 -2.71 -6.66
CA LYS A 145 -27.98 -3.31 -6.42
C LYS A 145 -29.08 -2.45 -7.00
N VAL A 146 -30.10 -3.15 -7.51
CA VAL A 146 -31.41 -2.55 -7.79
C VAL A 146 -32.27 -2.72 -6.53
N TYR A 147 -32.90 -1.67 -6.05
CA TYR A 147 -33.77 -1.65 -4.85
C TYR A 147 -35.10 -0.93 -5.12
#